data_7abc899a828bc018447c6ee3bfc65746
#
_entry.id   7abc899a828bc018447c6ee3bfc65746
#
_cell.length_a   1.000
_cell.length_b   1.000
_cell.length_c   1.000
_cell.angle_alpha   90.00
_cell.angle_beta   90.00
_cell.angle_gamma   90.00
#
_symmetry.space_group_name_H-M   'P 1'
#
loop_
_entity.id
_entity.type
_entity.pdbx_description
1 polymer ?
#
loop_
_entity_poly.entity_id
_entity_poly.type
_entity_poly.pdbx_seq_one_letter_code
_entity_poly.pdbx_strand_id
1 'polypeptide(L)'
;TIADNVGDNVGDVAGMGADLYESYCGSILASAALGVAAYAGFPKMQFMLLLLPMVLAGLGIGLSIMGIYLVRTEEGASQRNLLKALGRGVNGSSVAIAVVSALLVWLMLVKPSAGIETELAAEGLRYGTQMFGVLAAIVIGLFSGVLIGWWTEYSTSDVYAPTKRIADQAVTGPATVIIAGVAEGFYSVWVPIVIIGIAILSAFGSCTGMDFQDPKLFAMGLYGVAIAAGAYLLFARLWN
;
A
#
# COMPACT_ATOMS: atom_id res chain seq x y z
N THR A 1 -11.83 -21.38 24.90
CA THR A 1 -11.01 -21.80 23.72
C THR A 1 -11.80 -21.80 22.43
N ILE A 2 -12.94 -22.54 22.30
CA ILE A 2 -13.73 -22.56 21.05
C ILE A 2 -14.32 -21.16 20.75
N ALA A 3 -14.96 -20.52 21.72
CA ALA A 3 -15.52 -19.18 21.57
C ALA A 3 -14.43 -18.12 21.27
N ASP A 4 -13.26 -18.27 21.85
CA ASP A 4 -12.09 -17.46 21.65
C ASP A 4 -11.60 -17.54 20.19
N ASN A 5 -11.33 -18.76 19.71
CA ASN A 5 -10.92 -18.98 18.33
C ASN A 5 -11.98 -18.53 17.29
N VAL A 6 -13.27 -18.66 17.59
CA VAL A 6 -14.33 -18.14 16.72
C VAL A 6 -14.34 -16.61 16.78
N GLY A 7 -14.15 -16.01 17.95
CA GLY A 7 -14.06 -14.57 18.15
C GLY A 7 -12.90 -13.96 17.37
N ASP A 8 -11.72 -14.56 17.44
CA ASP A 8 -10.51 -14.14 16.71
C ASP A 8 -10.76 -14.18 15.18
N ASN A 9 -11.35 -15.28 14.67
CA ASN A 9 -11.68 -15.36 13.23
C ASN A 9 -12.72 -14.34 12.79
N VAL A 10 -13.72 -14.03 13.62
CA VAL A 10 -14.72 -13.00 13.29
C VAL A 10 -14.12 -11.60 13.41
N GLY A 11 -13.35 -11.31 14.46
CA GLY A 11 -12.74 -10.00 14.71
C GLY A 11 -11.61 -9.69 13.75
N ASP A 12 -10.61 -10.56 13.70
CA ASP A 12 -9.36 -10.28 12.99
C ASP A 12 -9.46 -10.56 11.49
N VAL A 13 -10.16 -11.62 11.07
CA VAL A 13 -10.28 -11.95 9.64
C VAL A 13 -11.43 -11.22 8.99
N ALA A 14 -12.67 -11.38 9.50
CA ALA A 14 -13.84 -10.77 8.88
C ALA A 14 -13.96 -9.27 9.18
N GLY A 15 -13.71 -8.83 10.43
CA GLY A 15 -13.81 -7.44 10.85
C GLY A 15 -12.75 -6.58 10.19
N MET A 16 -11.47 -6.94 10.32
CA MET A 16 -10.38 -6.20 9.69
C MET A 16 -10.41 -6.30 8.16
N GLY A 17 -10.90 -7.40 7.61
CA GLY A 17 -11.13 -7.54 6.17
C GLY A 17 -12.15 -6.52 5.64
N ALA A 18 -13.21 -6.23 6.41
CA ALA A 18 -14.20 -5.21 6.07
C ALA A 18 -13.61 -3.80 6.11
N ASP A 19 -12.82 -3.46 7.13
CA ASP A 19 -12.13 -2.17 7.26
C ASP A 19 -11.17 -1.91 6.09
N LEU A 20 -10.40 -2.94 5.73
CA LEU A 20 -9.49 -2.85 4.58
C LEU A 20 -10.25 -2.68 3.26
N TYR A 21 -11.39 -3.35 3.10
CA TYR A 21 -12.23 -3.21 1.92
C TYR A 21 -12.78 -1.78 1.79
N GLU A 22 -13.28 -1.18 2.86
CA GLU A 22 -13.78 0.19 2.89
C GLU A 22 -12.66 1.18 2.49
N SER A 23 -11.51 1.09 3.15
CA SER A 23 -10.35 1.95 2.87
C SER A 23 -9.86 1.78 1.43
N TYR A 24 -9.89 0.56 0.91
CA TYR A 24 -9.49 0.25 -0.45
C TYR A 24 -10.44 0.86 -1.49
N CYS A 25 -11.75 0.73 -1.29
CA CYS A 25 -12.75 1.38 -2.14
C CYS A 25 -12.61 2.90 -2.09
N GLY A 26 -12.39 3.48 -0.91
CA GLY A 26 -12.13 4.90 -0.73
C GLY A 26 -10.92 5.39 -1.51
N SER A 27 -9.81 4.65 -1.48
CA SER A 27 -8.59 5.01 -2.23
C SER A 27 -8.76 4.92 -3.74
N ILE A 28 -9.52 3.93 -4.24
CA ILE A 28 -9.86 3.80 -5.66
C ILE A 28 -10.69 4.99 -6.12
N LEU A 29 -11.74 5.34 -5.36
CA LEU A 29 -12.61 6.47 -5.68
C LEU A 29 -11.87 7.80 -5.63
N ALA A 30 -11.03 8.01 -4.62
CA ALA A 30 -10.19 9.21 -4.50
C ALA A 30 -9.23 9.32 -5.69
N SER A 31 -8.53 8.24 -6.04
CA SER A 31 -7.63 8.21 -7.20
C SER A 31 -8.37 8.51 -8.50
N ALA A 32 -9.52 7.88 -8.71
CA ALA A 32 -10.34 8.09 -9.91
C ALA A 32 -10.78 9.55 -10.04
N ALA A 33 -11.31 10.14 -8.95
CA ALA A 33 -11.75 11.53 -8.93
C ALA A 33 -10.60 12.53 -9.18
N LEU A 34 -9.46 12.32 -8.53
CA LEU A 34 -8.28 13.17 -8.70
C LEU A 34 -7.67 13.03 -10.09
N GLY A 35 -7.67 11.82 -10.67
CA GLY A 35 -7.21 11.58 -12.04
C GLY A 35 -8.05 12.33 -13.08
N VAL A 36 -9.38 12.34 -12.90
CA VAL A 36 -10.29 13.12 -13.76
C VAL A 36 -10.05 14.63 -13.60
N ALA A 37 -9.85 15.09 -12.37
CA ALA A 37 -9.61 16.51 -12.08
C ALA A 37 -8.26 17.00 -12.63
N ALA A 38 -7.21 16.18 -12.57
CA ALA A 38 -5.87 16.54 -13.01
C ALA A 38 -5.79 16.84 -14.51
N TYR A 39 -6.58 16.16 -15.32
CA TYR A 39 -6.61 16.34 -16.78
C TYR A 39 -7.95 16.85 -17.29
N ALA A 40 -8.54 17.81 -16.58
CA ALA A 40 -9.76 18.51 -17.05
C ALA A 40 -9.52 19.13 -18.43
N GLY A 41 -10.34 18.76 -19.40
CA GLY A 41 -10.20 19.16 -20.82
C GLY A 41 -9.58 18.10 -21.74
N PHE A 42 -9.06 16.98 -21.22
CA PHE A 42 -8.49 15.88 -22.01
C PHE A 42 -9.28 14.57 -21.79
N PRO A 43 -10.43 14.36 -22.45
CA PRO A 43 -11.34 13.25 -22.15
C PRO A 43 -10.68 11.85 -22.17
N LYS A 44 -9.74 11.63 -23.10
CA LYS A 44 -9.01 10.34 -23.19
C LYS A 44 -8.15 10.09 -21.97
N MET A 45 -7.42 11.11 -21.51
CA MET A 45 -6.59 11.00 -20.32
C MET A 45 -7.41 10.85 -19.05
N GLN A 46 -8.49 11.63 -18.92
CA GLN A 46 -9.43 11.47 -17.81
C GLN A 46 -9.94 10.04 -17.70
N PHE A 47 -10.35 9.45 -18.82
CA PHE A 47 -10.86 8.08 -18.84
C PHE A 47 -9.79 7.06 -18.46
N MET A 48 -8.55 7.23 -18.95
CA MET A 48 -7.44 6.33 -18.63
C MET A 48 -7.06 6.40 -17.13
N LEU A 49 -6.94 7.61 -16.57
CA LEU A 49 -6.60 7.80 -15.16
C LEU A 49 -7.73 7.38 -14.21
N LEU A 50 -9.00 7.50 -14.65
CA LEU A 50 -10.14 6.95 -13.93
C LEU A 50 -10.11 5.43 -13.89
N LEU A 51 -9.81 4.78 -15.02
CA LEU A 51 -9.80 3.33 -15.12
C LEU A 51 -8.58 2.69 -14.46
N LEU A 52 -7.43 3.33 -14.47
CA LEU A 52 -6.18 2.75 -13.97
C LEU A 52 -6.29 2.19 -12.54
N PRO A 53 -6.78 2.93 -11.53
CA PRO A 53 -6.92 2.38 -10.18
C PRO A 53 -7.90 1.23 -10.10
N MET A 54 -8.97 1.24 -10.90
CA MET A 54 -9.96 0.15 -10.93
C MET A 54 -9.39 -1.14 -11.53
N VAL A 55 -8.67 -1.03 -12.63
CA VAL A 55 -8.02 -2.18 -13.29
C VAL A 55 -6.89 -2.72 -12.42
N LEU A 56 -6.10 -1.84 -11.83
CA LEU A 56 -5.03 -2.21 -10.90
C LEU A 56 -5.59 -2.95 -9.68
N ALA A 57 -6.72 -2.48 -9.14
CA ALA A 57 -7.43 -3.11 -8.05
C ALA A 57 -7.91 -4.53 -8.41
N GLY A 58 -8.57 -4.67 -9.55
CA GLY A 58 -9.08 -5.97 -10.01
C GLY A 58 -7.96 -7.00 -10.24
N LEU A 59 -6.89 -6.59 -10.91
CA LEU A 59 -5.72 -7.46 -11.13
C LEU A 59 -4.97 -7.75 -9.82
N GLY A 60 -4.88 -6.76 -8.92
CA GLY A 60 -4.28 -6.93 -7.60
C GLY A 60 -4.99 -7.99 -6.78
N ILE A 61 -6.33 -8.06 -6.83
CA ILE A 61 -7.10 -9.13 -6.18
C ILE A 61 -6.73 -10.49 -6.78
N GLY A 62 -6.67 -10.61 -8.10
CA GLY A 62 -6.28 -11.86 -8.76
C GLY A 62 -4.87 -12.32 -8.37
N LEU A 63 -3.91 -11.40 -8.33
CA LEU A 63 -2.53 -11.68 -7.92
C LEU A 63 -2.43 -12.03 -6.43
N SER A 64 -3.26 -11.43 -5.58
CA SER A 64 -3.35 -11.76 -4.15
C SER A 64 -3.83 -13.21 -3.96
N ILE A 65 -4.86 -13.62 -4.71
CA ILE A 65 -5.34 -15.01 -4.68
C ILE A 65 -4.24 -15.98 -5.14
N MET A 66 -3.51 -15.63 -6.20
CA MET A 66 -2.35 -16.43 -6.62
C MET A 66 -1.25 -16.50 -5.55
N GLY A 67 -1.05 -15.43 -4.79
CA GLY A 67 -0.10 -15.35 -3.68
C GLY A 67 -0.37 -16.37 -2.58
N ILE A 68 -1.63 -16.73 -2.33
CA ILE A 68 -2.01 -17.73 -1.34
C ILE A 68 -1.37 -19.09 -1.66
N TYR A 69 -1.27 -19.45 -2.95
CA TYR A 69 -0.66 -20.71 -3.36
C TYR A 69 0.87 -20.75 -3.17
N LEU A 70 1.52 -19.60 -2.94
CA LEU A 70 2.94 -19.53 -2.60
C LEU A 70 3.21 -19.80 -1.11
N VAL A 71 2.17 -19.66 -0.27
CA VAL A 71 2.27 -19.94 1.17
C VAL A 71 2.15 -21.46 1.36
N ARG A 72 3.28 -22.10 1.65
CA ARG A 72 3.33 -23.55 1.95
C ARG A 72 4.08 -23.77 3.25
N THR A 73 3.47 -24.51 4.16
CA THR A 73 4.02 -24.89 5.46
C THR A 73 3.84 -26.39 5.68
N GLU A 74 4.68 -26.97 6.53
CA GLU A 74 4.57 -28.36 6.99
C GLU A 74 3.79 -28.40 8.31
N GLU A 75 3.14 -29.53 8.60
CA GLU A 75 2.45 -29.76 9.87
C GLU A 75 3.48 -29.70 11.01
N GLY A 76 3.17 -28.93 12.07
CA GLY A 76 4.06 -28.74 13.21
C GLY A 76 5.18 -27.71 13.00
N ALA A 77 5.12 -26.89 11.96
CA ALA A 77 6.08 -25.81 11.73
C ALA A 77 6.12 -24.83 12.92
N SER A 78 7.34 -24.40 13.27
CA SER A 78 7.52 -23.36 14.30
C SER A 78 6.93 -22.03 13.84
N GLN A 79 6.49 -21.16 14.77
CA GLN A 79 5.94 -19.84 14.48
C GLN A 79 6.84 -19.02 13.55
N ARG A 80 8.17 -19.09 13.74
CA ARG A 80 9.13 -18.43 12.86
C ARG A 80 9.08 -18.95 11.42
N ASN A 81 8.81 -20.23 11.22
CA ASN A 81 8.68 -20.82 9.88
C ASN A 81 7.34 -20.45 9.24
N LEU A 82 6.28 -20.31 10.02
CA LEU A 82 4.98 -19.82 9.56
C LEU A 82 5.09 -18.35 9.06
N LEU A 83 5.71 -17.47 9.84
CA LEU A 83 5.96 -16.07 9.44
C LEU A 83 6.82 -15.98 8.17
N LYS A 84 7.85 -16.84 8.03
CA LYS A 84 8.66 -16.87 6.80
C LYS A 84 7.88 -17.37 5.58
N ALA A 85 6.96 -18.31 5.76
CA ALA A 85 6.13 -18.82 4.68
C ALA A 85 5.11 -17.75 4.23
N LEU A 86 4.48 -17.06 5.19
CA LEU A 86 3.61 -15.92 4.93
C LEU A 86 4.37 -14.81 4.19
N GLY A 87 5.54 -14.42 4.69
CA GLY A 87 6.39 -13.41 4.05
C GLY A 87 6.79 -13.75 2.61
N ARG A 88 6.96 -15.02 2.27
CA ARG A 88 7.20 -15.45 0.88
C ARG A 88 5.99 -15.19 -0.02
N GLY A 89 4.78 -15.50 0.46
CA GLY A 89 3.54 -15.23 -0.27
C GLY A 89 3.33 -13.73 -0.50
N VAL A 90 3.47 -12.94 0.56
CA VAL A 90 3.30 -11.49 0.53
C VAL A 90 4.33 -10.81 -0.39
N ASN A 91 5.62 -11.12 -0.23
CA ASN A 91 6.68 -10.53 -1.05
C ASN A 91 6.55 -10.95 -2.52
N GLY A 92 6.23 -12.23 -2.77
CA GLY A 92 6.01 -12.74 -4.13
C GLY A 92 4.85 -12.03 -4.83
N SER A 93 3.72 -11.87 -4.15
CA SER A 93 2.56 -11.13 -4.68
C SER A 93 2.88 -9.65 -4.89
N SER A 94 3.62 -9.02 -3.97
CA SER A 94 4.00 -7.61 -4.09
C SER A 94 4.89 -7.36 -5.31
N VAL A 95 5.85 -8.24 -5.57
CA VAL A 95 6.68 -8.18 -6.78
C VAL A 95 5.82 -8.38 -8.04
N ALA A 96 4.91 -9.35 -8.03
CA ALA A 96 4.00 -9.58 -9.15
C ALA A 96 3.11 -8.36 -9.41
N ILE A 97 2.56 -7.73 -8.35
CA ILE A 97 1.77 -6.50 -8.45
C ILE A 97 2.63 -5.36 -9.04
N ALA A 98 3.87 -5.17 -8.59
CA ALA A 98 4.76 -4.15 -9.13
C ALA A 98 5.02 -4.34 -10.63
N VAL A 99 5.29 -5.58 -11.07
CA VAL A 99 5.51 -5.90 -12.49
C VAL A 99 4.25 -5.67 -13.32
N VAL A 100 3.10 -6.14 -12.84
CA VAL A 100 1.81 -5.96 -13.54
C VAL A 100 1.42 -4.49 -13.57
N SER A 101 1.68 -3.72 -12.50
CA SER A 101 1.45 -2.27 -12.48
C SER A 101 2.32 -1.55 -13.50
N ALA A 102 3.59 -1.92 -13.63
CA ALA A 102 4.48 -1.36 -14.64
C ALA A 102 3.96 -1.64 -16.06
N LEU A 103 3.52 -2.88 -16.32
CA LEU A 103 2.93 -3.26 -17.59
C LEU A 103 1.63 -2.49 -17.88
N LEU A 104 0.75 -2.34 -16.88
CA LEU A 104 -0.50 -1.57 -17.01
C LEU A 104 -0.25 -0.10 -17.31
N VAL A 105 0.64 0.55 -16.56
CA VAL A 105 1.02 1.94 -16.82
C VAL A 105 1.57 2.08 -18.22
N TRP A 106 2.43 1.16 -18.66
CA TRP A 106 2.97 1.18 -20.00
C TRP A 106 1.89 0.98 -21.08
N LEU A 107 0.99 0.01 -20.91
CA LEU A 107 -0.07 -0.29 -21.88
C LEU A 107 -1.16 0.79 -21.92
N MET A 108 -1.55 1.33 -20.77
CA MET A 108 -2.67 2.27 -20.68
C MET A 108 -2.25 3.73 -20.88
N LEU A 109 -1.07 4.08 -20.38
CA LEU A 109 -0.63 5.48 -20.34
C LEU A 109 0.50 5.77 -21.35
N VAL A 110 1.46 4.88 -21.56
CA VAL A 110 2.62 5.16 -22.43
C VAL A 110 2.34 4.81 -23.90
N LYS A 111 1.76 3.63 -24.17
CA LYS A 111 1.54 3.14 -25.54
C LYS A 111 0.47 3.91 -26.34
N PRO A 112 -0.65 4.40 -25.75
CA PRO A 112 -1.68 5.14 -26.48
C PRO A 112 -1.33 6.59 -26.82
N SER A 113 -0.14 7.04 -26.50
CA SER A 113 0.28 8.45 -26.50
C SER A 113 0.42 9.09 -27.89
N ALA A 114 0.50 8.32 -28.97
CA ALA A 114 0.60 8.86 -30.33
C ALA A 114 -0.64 9.73 -30.69
N GLY A 115 -0.53 11.02 -30.44
CA GLY A 115 -1.59 12.02 -30.64
C GLY A 115 -1.98 12.79 -29.38
N ILE A 116 -1.83 12.18 -28.19
CA ILE A 116 -2.07 12.85 -26.90
C ILE A 116 -0.83 13.67 -26.50
N GLU A 117 0.37 13.19 -26.84
CA GLU A 117 1.64 13.88 -26.59
C GLU A 117 1.70 15.28 -27.20
N THR A 118 1.20 15.43 -28.42
CA THR A 118 1.17 16.72 -29.12
C THR A 118 0.16 17.70 -28.51
N GLU A 119 -0.97 17.22 -28.04
CA GLU A 119 -1.99 18.05 -27.38
C GLU A 119 -1.50 18.50 -25.98
N LEU A 120 -0.86 17.61 -25.21
CA LEU A 120 -0.34 17.90 -23.88
C LEU A 120 0.92 18.76 -23.91
N ALA A 121 1.81 18.54 -24.90
CA ALA A 121 3.01 19.33 -25.09
C ALA A 121 2.68 20.80 -25.45
N ALA A 122 1.58 21.04 -26.15
CA ALA A 122 1.09 22.38 -26.46
C ALA A 122 0.68 23.16 -25.21
N GLU A 123 0.30 22.48 -24.12
CA GLU A 123 -0.02 23.06 -22.80
C GLU A 123 1.14 23.01 -21.79
N GLY A 124 2.36 22.66 -22.22
CA GLY A 124 3.54 22.62 -21.36
C GLY A 124 3.63 21.39 -20.44
N LEU A 125 2.72 20.42 -20.58
CA LEU A 125 2.70 19.20 -19.77
C LEU A 125 3.67 18.15 -20.35
N ARG A 126 4.63 17.72 -19.54
CA ARG A 126 5.59 16.66 -19.93
C ARG A 126 4.98 15.28 -19.68
N TYR A 127 4.26 14.77 -20.66
CA TYR A 127 3.55 13.50 -20.59
C TYR A 127 4.39 12.33 -20.06
N GLY A 128 5.55 12.08 -20.67
CA GLY A 128 6.40 10.94 -20.29
C GLY A 128 6.85 10.97 -18.84
N THR A 129 7.28 12.13 -18.34
CA THR A 129 7.76 12.28 -16.96
C THR A 129 6.65 12.00 -15.93
N GLN A 130 5.44 12.46 -16.21
CA GLN A 130 4.30 12.28 -15.31
C GLN A 130 3.82 10.83 -15.27
N MET A 131 3.86 10.12 -16.39
CA MET A 131 3.46 8.71 -16.44
C MET A 131 4.45 7.80 -15.70
N PHE A 132 5.74 8.08 -15.79
CA PHE A 132 6.75 7.43 -14.95
C PHE A 132 6.58 7.80 -13.48
N GLY A 133 6.14 9.03 -13.17
CA GLY A 133 5.77 9.46 -11.83
C GLY A 133 4.66 8.62 -11.20
N VAL A 134 3.62 8.28 -11.97
CA VAL A 134 2.53 7.39 -11.51
C VAL A 134 3.07 5.99 -11.17
N LEU A 135 3.93 5.43 -12.01
CA LEU A 135 4.57 4.15 -11.72
C LEU A 135 5.43 4.21 -10.46
N ALA A 136 6.22 5.27 -10.32
CA ALA A 136 7.03 5.49 -9.13
C ALA A 136 6.15 5.61 -7.87
N ALA A 137 5.03 6.31 -7.94
CA ALA A 137 4.08 6.43 -6.84
C ALA A 137 3.49 5.07 -6.42
N ILE A 138 3.13 4.20 -7.36
CA ILE A 138 2.67 2.83 -7.08
C ILE A 138 3.77 2.03 -6.36
N VAL A 139 5.00 2.08 -6.85
CA VAL A 139 6.14 1.37 -6.25
C VAL A 139 6.45 1.91 -4.85
N ILE A 140 6.39 3.23 -4.65
CA ILE A 140 6.54 3.87 -3.33
C ILE A 140 5.48 3.35 -2.36
N GLY A 141 4.21 3.27 -2.79
CA GLY A 141 3.11 2.74 -1.98
C GLY A 141 3.36 1.28 -1.56
N LEU A 142 3.70 0.41 -2.50
CA LEU A 142 4.04 -0.99 -2.21
C LEU A 142 5.25 -1.12 -1.27
N PHE A 143 6.31 -0.35 -1.53
CA PHE A 143 7.52 -0.39 -0.71
C PHE A 143 7.27 0.12 0.72
N SER A 144 6.48 1.19 0.88
CA SER A 144 6.10 1.68 2.20
C SER A 144 5.30 0.63 2.98
N GLY A 145 4.42 -0.12 2.29
CA GLY A 145 3.70 -1.25 2.88
C GLY A 145 4.63 -2.33 3.41
N VAL A 146 5.63 -2.74 2.62
CA VAL A 146 6.64 -3.73 3.04
C VAL A 146 7.40 -3.26 4.28
N LEU A 147 7.84 -1.99 4.30
CA LEU A 147 8.59 -1.43 5.44
C LEU A 147 7.73 -1.36 6.71
N ILE A 148 6.47 -0.92 6.58
CA ILE A 148 5.55 -0.85 7.72
C ILE A 148 5.22 -2.26 8.22
N GLY A 149 4.94 -3.21 7.33
CA GLY A 149 4.70 -4.60 7.70
C GLY A 149 5.87 -5.23 8.45
N TRP A 150 7.10 -5.04 7.97
CA TRP A 150 8.31 -5.51 8.66
C TRP A 150 8.48 -4.85 10.04
N TRP A 151 8.24 -3.53 10.16
CA TRP A 151 8.31 -2.85 11.45
C TRP A 151 7.22 -3.32 12.41
N THR A 152 6.00 -3.55 11.91
CA THR A 152 4.89 -4.07 12.71
C THR A 152 5.21 -5.47 13.23
N GLU A 153 5.71 -6.36 12.38
CA GLU A 153 6.17 -7.69 12.79
C GLU A 153 7.23 -7.61 13.88
N TYR A 154 8.23 -6.74 13.73
CA TYR A 154 9.26 -6.52 14.74
C TYR A 154 8.68 -6.04 16.08
N SER A 155 7.68 -5.16 16.04
CA SER A 155 7.11 -4.54 17.25
C SER A 155 6.12 -5.45 18.00
N THR A 156 5.45 -6.37 17.29
CA THR A 156 4.35 -7.18 17.85
C THR A 156 4.68 -8.65 18.08
N SER A 157 5.68 -9.18 17.39
CA SER A 157 6.02 -10.61 17.50
C SER A 157 6.74 -10.94 18.81
N ASP A 158 6.41 -12.07 19.39
CA ASP A 158 7.03 -12.64 20.59
C ASP A 158 8.51 -13.02 20.43
N VAL A 159 8.97 -13.13 19.20
CA VAL A 159 10.37 -13.45 18.87
C VAL A 159 11.30 -12.28 19.16
N TYR A 160 10.80 -11.03 19.06
CA TYR A 160 11.62 -9.83 19.15
C TYR A 160 11.60 -9.15 20.53
N ALA A 161 12.53 -8.22 20.71
CA ALA A 161 12.77 -7.56 21.98
C ALA A 161 11.60 -6.74 22.54
N PRO A 162 10.80 -6.00 21.74
CA PRO A 162 9.71 -5.17 22.26
C PRO A 162 8.72 -5.98 23.11
N THR A 163 8.23 -7.08 22.57
CA THR A 163 7.27 -7.96 23.26
C THR A 163 7.90 -8.64 24.48
N LYS A 164 9.17 -9.06 24.37
CA LYS A 164 9.90 -9.64 25.52
C LYS A 164 10.08 -8.66 26.66
N ARG A 165 10.37 -7.39 26.37
CA ARG A 165 10.46 -6.34 27.40
C ARG A 165 9.16 -6.18 28.19
N ILE A 166 8.01 -6.28 27.52
CA ILE A 166 6.71 -6.26 28.22
C ILE A 166 6.55 -7.48 29.11
N ALA A 167 6.88 -8.67 28.58
CA ALA A 167 6.81 -9.92 29.35
C ALA A 167 7.73 -9.92 30.59
N ASP A 168 8.92 -9.36 30.49
CA ASP A 168 9.88 -9.25 31.60
C ASP A 168 9.30 -8.38 32.76
N GLN A 169 8.41 -7.43 32.48
CA GLN A 169 7.76 -6.63 33.52
C GLN A 169 6.70 -7.40 34.29
N ALA A 170 6.29 -8.58 33.84
CA ALA A 170 5.33 -9.42 34.56
C ALA A 170 5.84 -9.87 35.95
N VAL A 171 7.16 -9.94 36.11
CA VAL A 171 7.80 -10.27 37.41
C VAL A 171 7.51 -9.19 38.48
N THR A 172 7.33 -7.92 38.05
CA THR A 172 7.13 -6.79 39.00
C THR A 172 5.65 -6.50 39.25
N GLY A 173 4.74 -7.04 38.45
CA GLY A 173 3.30 -6.97 38.69
C GLY A 173 2.49 -6.45 37.51
N PRO A 174 1.16 -6.54 37.57
CA PRO A 174 0.28 -6.19 36.44
C PRO A 174 0.34 -4.70 36.07
N ALA A 175 0.54 -3.80 37.00
CA ALA A 175 0.61 -2.36 36.73
C ALA A 175 1.80 -2.01 35.84
N THR A 176 2.95 -2.60 36.08
CA THR A 176 4.18 -2.38 35.29
C THR A 176 4.06 -2.98 33.88
N VAL A 177 3.37 -4.10 33.73
CA VAL A 177 3.07 -4.69 32.40
C VAL A 177 2.20 -3.74 31.58
N ILE A 178 1.16 -3.17 32.17
CA ILE A 178 0.29 -2.21 31.48
C ILE A 178 1.07 -0.96 31.05
N ILE A 179 1.87 -0.39 31.95
CA ILE A 179 2.69 0.79 31.64
C ILE A 179 3.69 0.48 30.52
N ALA A 180 4.38 -0.66 30.60
CA ALA A 180 5.33 -1.08 29.58
C ALA A 180 4.64 -1.32 28.22
N GLY A 181 3.45 -1.95 28.22
CA GLY A 181 2.66 -2.18 27.00
C GLY A 181 2.24 -0.87 26.33
N VAL A 182 1.76 0.10 27.11
CA VAL A 182 1.41 1.44 26.59
C VAL A 182 2.65 2.15 26.03
N ALA A 183 3.78 2.08 26.74
CA ALA A 183 5.02 2.71 26.29
C ALA A 183 5.54 2.10 24.97
N GLU A 184 5.58 0.76 24.86
CA GLU A 184 5.97 0.07 23.62
C GLU A 184 4.97 0.35 22.48
N GLY A 185 3.67 0.44 22.80
CA GLY A 185 2.64 0.82 21.82
C GLY A 185 2.91 2.21 21.23
N PHE A 186 3.17 3.21 22.07
CA PHE A 186 3.56 4.55 21.57
C PHE A 186 4.87 4.52 20.79
N TYR A 187 5.84 3.72 21.23
CA TYR A 187 7.12 3.60 20.54
C TYR A 187 6.99 2.91 19.18
N SER A 188 6.04 2.01 19.00
CA SER A 188 5.83 1.32 17.72
C SER A 188 5.27 2.21 16.61
N VAL A 189 4.57 3.30 16.95
CA VAL A 189 3.83 4.13 15.97
C VAL A 189 4.72 5.13 15.23
N TRP A 190 5.83 5.60 15.80
CA TRP A 190 6.61 6.68 15.22
C TRP A 190 7.23 6.33 13.87
N VAL A 191 7.73 5.08 13.69
CA VAL A 191 8.34 4.65 12.42
C VAL A 191 7.32 4.61 11.26
N PRO A 192 6.14 4.00 11.43
CA PRO A 192 5.07 4.09 10.42
C PRO A 192 4.70 5.52 10.04
N ILE A 193 4.60 6.44 11.00
CA ILE A 193 4.29 7.85 10.71
C ILE A 193 5.36 8.48 9.81
N VAL A 194 6.63 8.25 10.11
CA VAL A 194 7.75 8.78 9.31
C VAL A 194 7.75 8.17 7.90
N ILE A 195 7.55 6.84 7.79
CA ILE A 195 7.49 6.15 6.49
C ILE A 195 6.34 6.70 5.64
N ILE A 196 5.15 6.87 6.22
CA ILE A 196 3.98 7.43 5.52
C ILE A 196 4.26 8.86 5.07
N GLY A 197 4.83 9.70 5.94
CA GLY A 197 5.19 11.07 5.58
C GLY A 197 6.16 11.15 4.40
N ILE A 198 7.21 10.32 4.41
CA ILE A 198 8.17 10.23 3.31
C ILE A 198 7.48 9.68 2.04
N ALA A 199 6.63 8.67 2.17
CA ALA A 199 5.91 8.09 1.04
C ALA A 199 4.99 9.10 0.36
N ILE A 200 4.23 9.90 1.13
CA ILE A 200 3.36 10.95 0.62
C ILE A 200 4.18 11.99 -0.16
N LEU A 201 5.25 12.53 0.44
CA LEU A 201 6.09 13.54 -0.20
C LEU A 201 6.77 13.00 -1.46
N SER A 202 7.26 11.77 -1.42
CA SER A 202 7.92 11.13 -2.55
C SER A 202 6.95 10.81 -3.69
N ALA A 203 5.75 10.30 -3.38
CA ALA A 203 4.70 10.01 -4.37
C ALA A 203 4.19 11.30 -5.02
N PHE A 204 3.96 12.34 -4.24
CA PHE A 204 3.60 13.67 -4.74
C PHE A 204 4.68 14.23 -5.65
N GLY A 205 5.93 14.27 -5.18
CA GLY A 205 7.06 14.81 -5.93
C GLY A 205 7.36 14.05 -7.21
N SER A 206 7.18 12.73 -7.23
CA SER A 206 7.39 11.92 -8.45
C SER A 206 6.41 12.27 -9.57
N CYS A 207 5.18 12.64 -9.24
CA CYS A 207 4.14 13.00 -10.20
C CYS A 207 4.19 14.47 -10.62
N THR A 208 4.65 15.38 -9.74
CA THR A 208 4.75 16.81 -10.03
C THR A 208 6.10 17.24 -10.58
N GLY A 209 7.14 16.41 -10.45
CA GLY A 209 8.52 16.82 -10.71
C GLY A 209 9.00 17.90 -9.75
N MET A 210 8.42 17.98 -8.53
CA MET A 210 8.65 18.99 -7.49
C MET A 210 8.20 20.41 -7.87
N ASP A 211 7.34 20.55 -8.88
CA ASP A 211 6.68 21.81 -9.17
C ASP A 211 5.36 21.92 -8.41
N PHE A 212 5.26 22.89 -7.50
CA PHE A 212 4.09 23.12 -6.65
C PHE A 212 3.22 24.30 -7.10
N GLN A 213 3.64 25.01 -8.15
CA GLN A 213 2.97 26.27 -8.55
C GLN A 213 1.88 26.03 -9.62
N ASP A 214 2.03 25.02 -10.46
CA ASP A 214 1.04 24.69 -11.48
C ASP A 214 -0.13 23.89 -10.87
N PRO A 215 -1.38 24.41 -10.92
CA PRO A 215 -2.54 23.72 -10.37
C PRO A 215 -2.80 22.33 -10.99
N LYS A 216 -2.45 22.12 -12.28
CA LYS A 216 -2.60 20.82 -12.96
C LYS A 216 -1.59 19.81 -12.42
N LEU A 217 -0.33 20.24 -12.27
CA LEU A 217 0.73 19.40 -11.68
C LEU A 217 0.42 19.07 -10.22
N PHE A 218 -0.11 20.04 -9.47
CA PHE A 218 -0.52 19.80 -8.09
C PHE A 218 -1.63 18.74 -7.99
N ALA A 219 -2.66 18.80 -8.86
CA ALA A 219 -3.71 17.78 -8.90
C ALA A 219 -3.15 16.39 -9.29
N MET A 220 -2.16 16.35 -10.19
CA MET A 220 -1.46 15.11 -10.54
C MET A 220 -0.62 14.56 -9.38
N GLY A 221 0.00 15.43 -8.59
CA GLY A 221 0.67 15.04 -7.34
C GLY A 221 -0.29 14.39 -6.33
N LEU A 222 -1.46 14.97 -6.14
CA LEU A 222 -2.51 14.38 -5.30
C LEU A 222 -3.00 13.02 -5.83
N TYR A 223 -3.13 12.89 -7.15
CA TYR A 223 -3.40 11.60 -7.80
C TYR A 223 -2.32 10.56 -7.47
N GLY A 224 -1.05 10.96 -7.55
CA GLY A 224 0.09 10.10 -7.17
C GLY A 224 0.01 9.62 -5.73
N VAL A 225 -0.34 10.50 -4.79
CA VAL A 225 -0.54 10.12 -3.38
C VAL A 225 -1.70 9.14 -3.22
N ALA A 226 -2.83 9.40 -3.87
CA ALA A 226 -4.00 8.53 -3.76
C ALA A 226 -3.76 7.14 -4.34
N ILE A 227 -3.08 7.02 -5.49
CA ILE A 227 -2.75 5.73 -6.10
C ILE A 227 -1.67 4.98 -5.30
N ALA A 228 -0.73 5.70 -4.67
CA ALA A 228 0.24 5.11 -3.74
C ALA A 228 -0.46 4.53 -2.49
N ALA A 229 -1.45 5.24 -1.94
CA ALA A 229 -2.27 4.74 -0.84
C ALA A 229 -3.06 3.48 -1.24
N GLY A 230 -3.63 3.44 -2.45
CA GLY A 230 -4.27 2.24 -3.00
C GLY A 230 -3.31 1.06 -3.12
N ALA A 231 -2.09 1.29 -3.59
CA ALA A 231 -1.04 0.28 -3.70
C ALA A 231 -0.57 -0.22 -2.31
N TYR A 232 -0.46 0.67 -1.33
CA TYR A 232 -0.19 0.30 0.06
C TYR A 232 -1.28 -0.62 0.62
N LEU A 233 -2.56 -0.28 0.40
CA LEU A 233 -3.68 -1.08 0.87
C LEU A 233 -3.78 -2.44 0.18
N LEU A 234 -3.37 -2.55 -1.09
CA LEU A 234 -3.18 -3.83 -1.76
C LEU A 234 -2.18 -4.71 -1.02
N PHE A 235 -1.04 -4.13 -0.59
CA PHE A 235 -0.05 -4.85 0.21
C PHE A 235 -0.61 -5.24 1.59
N ALA A 236 -1.27 -4.32 2.30
CA ALA A 236 -1.85 -4.58 3.61
C ALA A 236 -2.87 -5.74 3.58
N ARG A 237 -3.64 -5.85 2.49
CA ARG A 237 -4.58 -6.95 2.26
C ARG A 237 -3.89 -8.31 2.09
N LEU A 238 -2.64 -8.34 1.62
CA LEU A 238 -1.87 -9.58 1.50
C LEU A 238 -1.35 -10.09 2.85
N TRP A 239 -1.20 -9.17 3.81
CA TRP A 239 -0.67 -9.47 5.13
C TRP A 239 -1.75 -10.01 6.08
N ASN A 240 -3.02 -9.63 5.91
CA ASN A 240 -4.19 -10.11 6.64
C ASN A 240 -4.92 -11.23 5.89
#